data_f56b3a1cbc17b7eb8a079d1c0129d04f
#
_entry.id   f56b3a1cbc17b7eb8a079d1c0129d04f
#
_cell.length_a   1.000
_cell.length_b   1.000
_cell.length_c   1.000
_cell.angle_alpha   90.00
_cell.angle_beta   90.00
_cell.angle_gamma   90.00
#
_symmetry.space_group_name_H-M   'P 1'
#
loop_
_entity.id
_entity.type
_entity.pdbx_description
1 polymer ?
#
loop_
_entity_poly.entity_id
_entity_poly.type
_entity_poly.pdbx_seq_one_letter_code
_entity_poly.pdbx_strand_id
1 'polypeptide(L)'
;GKGLAGPFIQSLNDGDEVEVNLPMSFDGETVMVEHLTTGNPKILGNGEVLNTEGERADAIEWHPRTSIGYSKDKKKLIMLVCDGRTEISRGVRTRELADLMRYAGADEALNLDGGGSSTLYTSMLGVRNYPSSKGVQRKVGDGVFVVSTAPASSFVGGIDFATPPHVISKGEEYSPTVYGYNAYGLLINTEMSNYTITCDERIGYVKADGKTFVADGIGLGKI
;
A
#
# COMPACT_ATOMS: atom_id res chain seq x y z
N GLY A 1 -19.88 -24.33 19.24
CA GLY A 1 -19.14 -24.74 18.06
C GLY A 1 -19.88 -25.81 17.26
N LYS A 2 -19.84 -25.66 15.95
CA LYS A 2 -20.34 -26.69 15.03
C LYS A 2 -19.13 -27.35 14.35
N GLY A 3 -19.16 -28.65 14.12
CA GLY A 3 -18.07 -29.42 13.51
C GLY A 3 -17.44 -30.41 14.47
N LEU A 4 -16.33 -31.07 14.03
CA LEU A 4 -15.68 -32.16 14.77
C LEU A 4 -15.15 -31.74 16.15
N ALA A 5 -14.74 -30.48 16.33
CA ALA A 5 -14.29 -29.96 17.60
C ALA A 5 -15.41 -29.49 18.55
N GLY A 6 -16.68 -29.53 18.10
CA GLY A 6 -17.82 -29.06 18.89
C GLY A 6 -17.96 -29.70 20.25
N PRO A 7 -17.95 -31.07 20.33
CA PRO A 7 -18.05 -31.76 21.61
C PRO A 7 -16.88 -31.45 22.57
N PHE A 8 -15.65 -31.33 22.05
CA PHE A 8 -14.49 -30.96 22.86
C PHE A 8 -14.64 -29.56 23.44
N ILE A 9 -14.99 -28.56 22.59
CA ILE A 9 -15.17 -27.18 23.05
C ILE A 9 -16.28 -27.08 24.10
N GLN A 10 -17.37 -27.88 23.96
CA GLN A 10 -18.46 -27.91 24.91
C GLN A 10 -18.09 -28.57 26.24
N SER A 11 -17.04 -29.37 26.29
CA SER A 11 -16.55 -30.02 27.54
C SER A 11 -15.62 -29.15 28.35
N LEU A 12 -15.16 -27.97 27.81
CA LEU A 12 -14.27 -27.07 28.50
C LEU A 12 -15.03 -26.17 29.49
N ASN A 13 -14.40 -25.89 30.63
CA ASN A 13 -14.86 -24.95 31.64
C ASN A 13 -13.99 -23.70 31.65
N ASP A 14 -14.51 -22.65 32.25
CA ASP A 14 -13.72 -21.42 32.44
C ASP A 14 -12.49 -21.70 33.33
N GLY A 15 -11.32 -21.42 32.81
CA GLY A 15 -10.03 -21.67 33.46
C GLY A 15 -9.32 -22.95 33.03
N ASP A 16 -9.92 -23.77 32.18
CA ASP A 16 -9.23 -24.94 31.60
C ASP A 16 -8.08 -24.48 30.69
N GLU A 17 -6.91 -25.07 30.89
CA GLU A 17 -5.77 -24.86 30.00
C GLU A 17 -5.90 -25.78 28.77
N VAL A 18 -5.77 -25.22 27.60
CA VAL A 18 -5.78 -25.97 26.33
C VAL A 18 -4.50 -25.70 25.53
N GLU A 19 -3.89 -26.76 25.02
CA GLU A 19 -2.80 -26.66 24.08
C GLU A 19 -3.37 -26.66 22.65
N VAL A 20 -3.04 -25.61 21.89
CA VAL A 20 -3.39 -25.51 20.47
C VAL A 20 -2.13 -25.77 19.65
N ASN A 21 -2.07 -26.94 19.01
CA ASN A 21 -0.98 -27.29 18.12
C ASN A 21 -1.46 -27.17 16.67
N LEU A 22 -0.85 -26.25 15.92
CA LEU A 22 -1.15 -25.99 14.52
C LEU A 22 0.10 -26.31 13.67
N PRO A 23 0.38 -27.60 13.42
CA PRO A 23 1.51 -27.96 12.59
C PRO A 23 1.28 -27.41 11.17
N MET A 24 2.27 -26.65 10.68
CA MET A 24 2.27 -26.19 9.30
C MET A 24 3.32 -26.95 8.52
N SER A 25 2.95 -27.37 7.31
CA SER A 25 3.88 -28.03 6.39
C SER A 25 3.89 -27.31 5.05
N PHE A 26 5.07 -27.28 4.44
CA PHE A 26 5.28 -26.83 3.08
C PHE A 26 6.08 -27.92 2.34
N ASP A 27 5.55 -28.40 1.22
CA ASP A 27 6.11 -29.55 0.46
C ASP A 27 6.39 -30.80 1.31
N GLY A 28 5.53 -31.06 2.30
CA GLY A 28 5.65 -32.22 3.21
C GLY A 28 6.60 -32.02 4.39
N GLU A 29 7.32 -30.92 4.44
CA GLU A 29 8.21 -30.57 5.55
C GLU A 29 7.49 -29.69 6.57
N THR A 30 7.68 -29.95 7.87
CA THR A 30 7.17 -29.08 8.94
C THR A 30 7.98 -27.78 8.95
N VAL A 31 7.29 -26.64 8.84
CA VAL A 31 7.91 -25.32 8.85
C VAL A 31 7.50 -24.53 10.08
N MET A 32 8.45 -23.77 10.62
CA MET A 32 8.19 -22.74 11.62
C MET A 32 7.90 -21.43 10.90
N VAL A 33 6.75 -20.84 11.17
CA VAL A 33 6.30 -19.59 10.52
C VAL A 33 6.11 -18.53 11.60
N GLU A 34 6.84 -17.44 11.47
CA GLU A 34 6.69 -16.28 12.38
C GLU A 34 5.48 -15.43 11.98
N HIS A 35 5.27 -15.24 10.68
CA HIS A 35 4.18 -14.43 10.15
C HIS A 35 3.49 -15.14 9.00
N LEU A 36 2.17 -15.17 9.03
CA LEU A 36 1.35 -15.76 7.98
C LEU A 36 0.24 -14.78 7.58
N THR A 37 0.08 -14.58 6.30
CA THR A 37 -1.12 -13.95 5.74
C THR A 37 -1.71 -14.84 4.66
N THR A 38 -3.01 -14.75 4.48
CA THR A 38 -3.73 -15.51 3.45
C THR A 38 -4.36 -14.57 2.44
N GLY A 39 -4.48 -15.05 1.23
CA GLY A 39 -5.14 -14.32 0.15
C GLY A 39 -5.52 -15.24 -1.00
N ASN A 40 -6.35 -14.75 -1.89
CA ASN A 40 -6.79 -15.48 -3.07
C ASN A 40 -7.37 -14.49 -4.10
N PRO A 41 -7.01 -14.63 -5.39
CA PRO A 41 -6.02 -15.56 -5.95
C PRO A 41 -4.57 -15.08 -5.84
N LYS A 42 -3.61 -15.95 -6.13
CA LYS A 42 -2.27 -15.53 -6.53
C LYS A 42 -2.39 -14.87 -7.92
N ILE A 43 -1.88 -13.67 -8.06
CA ILE A 43 -2.07 -12.84 -9.26
C ILE A 43 -0.81 -12.67 -10.11
N LEU A 44 0.38 -12.80 -9.47
CA LEU A 44 1.68 -12.84 -10.14
C LEU A 44 2.48 -14.05 -9.69
N GLY A 45 3.20 -14.65 -10.62
CA GLY A 45 4.16 -15.70 -10.36
C GLY A 45 5.33 -15.59 -11.33
N ASN A 46 6.58 -15.53 -10.81
CA ASN A 46 7.80 -15.36 -11.61
C ASN A 46 7.72 -14.16 -12.59
N GLY A 47 7.14 -13.04 -12.14
CA GLY A 47 6.97 -11.84 -12.97
C GLY A 47 5.86 -11.91 -14.02
N GLU A 48 5.14 -13.02 -14.11
CA GLU A 48 4.07 -13.22 -15.09
C GLU A 48 2.68 -13.06 -14.46
N VAL A 49 1.79 -12.38 -15.18
CA VAL A 49 0.39 -12.25 -14.77
C VAL A 49 -0.32 -13.59 -14.93
N LEU A 50 -0.84 -14.10 -13.82
CA LEU A 50 -1.57 -15.37 -13.81
C LEU A 50 -3.02 -15.18 -14.29
N ASN A 51 -3.56 -16.18 -14.99
CA ASN A 51 -4.97 -16.18 -15.32
C ASN A 51 -5.78 -16.57 -14.09
N THR A 52 -6.53 -15.61 -13.55
CA THR A 52 -7.37 -15.77 -12.37
C THR A 52 -8.86 -15.81 -12.70
N GLU A 53 -9.21 -15.76 -13.98
CA GLU A 53 -10.58 -15.88 -14.44
C GLU A 53 -11.14 -17.28 -14.06
N GLY A 54 -12.21 -17.29 -13.28
CA GLY A 54 -12.81 -18.53 -12.79
C GLY A 54 -12.34 -18.99 -11.41
N GLU A 55 -11.24 -18.47 -10.85
CA GLU A 55 -10.83 -18.79 -9.47
C GLU A 55 -11.76 -18.15 -8.44
N ARG A 56 -12.30 -16.96 -8.76
CA ARG A 56 -13.30 -16.25 -7.96
C ARG A 56 -14.32 -15.60 -8.86
N ALA A 57 -15.58 -15.62 -8.42
CA ALA A 57 -16.67 -14.99 -9.16
C ALA A 57 -16.47 -13.48 -9.38
N ASP A 58 -15.80 -12.80 -8.44
CA ASP A 58 -15.54 -11.36 -8.48
C ASP A 58 -14.22 -10.97 -9.17
N ALA A 59 -13.46 -11.94 -9.70
CA ALA A 59 -12.15 -11.68 -10.33
C ALA A 59 -12.25 -10.73 -11.53
N ILE A 60 -13.34 -10.82 -12.29
CA ILE A 60 -13.62 -10.00 -13.48
C ILE A 60 -14.36 -8.69 -13.17
N GLU A 61 -14.74 -8.46 -11.91
CA GLU A 61 -15.48 -7.27 -11.50
C GLU A 61 -14.54 -6.18 -10.97
N TRP A 62 -14.94 -4.91 -11.14
CA TRP A 62 -14.21 -3.78 -10.59
C TRP A 62 -14.55 -3.58 -9.12
N HIS A 63 -13.55 -3.72 -8.28
CA HIS A 63 -13.68 -3.53 -6.84
C HIS A 63 -12.48 -2.77 -6.28
N PRO A 64 -12.61 -2.13 -5.10
CA PRO A 64 -11.45 -1.80 -4.29
C PRO A 64 -10.66 -3.08 -4.02
N ARG A 65 -9.34 -3.03 -4.19
CA ARG A 65 -8.48 -4.22 -4.05
C ARG A 65 -7.28 -3.92 -3.19
N THR A 66 -6.79 -4.95 -2.53
CA THR A 66 -5.56 -4.93 -1.76
C THR A 66 -4.66 -6.06 -2.26
N SER A 67 -3.38 -5.78 -2.41
CA SER A 67 -2.39 -6.78 -2.80
C SER A 67 -1.10 -6.62 -2.03
N ILE A 68 -0.43 -7.75 -1.81
CA ILE A 68 0.92 -7.83 -1.28
C ILE A 68 1.78 -8.66 -2.24
N GLY A 69 3.02 -8.27 -2.38
CA GLY A 69 3.97 -8.96 -3.25
C GLY A 69 5.40 -8.61 -2.91
N TYR A 70 6.34 -9.27 -3.56
CA TYR A 70 7.76 -9.00 -3.37
C TYR A 70 8.51 -9.04 -4.70
N SER A 71 9.63 -8.32 -4.73
CA SER A 71 10.53 -8.29 -5.88
C SER A 71 11.30 -9.61 -6.05
N LYS A 72 11.82 -9.88 -7.24
CA LYS A 72 12.57 -11.10 -7.58
C LYS A 72 13.77 -11.36 -6.65
N ASP A 73 14.46 -10.31 -6.25
CA ASP A 73 15.58 -10.39 -5.30
C ASP A 73 15.13 -10.48 -3.83
N LYS A 74 13.82 -10.50 -3.57
CA LYS A 74 13.19 -10.56 -2.25
C LYS A 74 13.58 -9.43 -1.29
N LYS A 75 14.10 -8.31 -1.82
CA LYS A 75 14.52 -7.16 -1.00
C LYS A 75 13.48 -6.10 -0.86
N LYS A 76 12.41 -6.13 -1.69
CA LYS A 76 11.31 -5.17 -1.65
C LYS A 76 10.00 -5.89 -1.38
N LEU A 77 9.31 -5.48 -0.33
CA LEU A 77 7.91 -5.78 -0.11
C LEU A 77 7.07 -4.68 -0.76
N ILE A 78 6.06 -5.07 -1.52
CA ILE A 78 5.16 -4.14 -2.22
C ILE A 78 3.77 -4.37 -1.68
N MET A 79 3.18 -3.32 -1.12
CA MET A 79 1.81 -3.30 -0.64
C MET A 79 1.05 -2.28 -1.47
N LEU A 80 -0.07 -2.69 -2.07
CA LEU A 80 -0.84 -1.87 -2.98
C LEU A 80 -2.32 -1.92 -2.61
N VAL A 81 -2.94 -0.76 -2.52
CA VAL A 81 -4.38 -0.60 -2.38
C VAL A 81 -4.90 0.22 -3.56
N CYS A 82 -5.94 -0.28 -4.20
CA CYS A 82 -6.70 0.44 -5.22
C CYS A 82 -8.05 0.83 -4.65
N ASP A 83 -8.36 2.13 -4.68
CA ASP A 83 -9.69 2.62 -4.34
C ASP A 83 -10.71 2.22 -5.39
N GLY A 84 -11.96 2.13 -4.98
CA GLY A 84 -13.06 1.82 -5.87
C GLY A 84 -14.43 2.03 -5.22
N ARG A 85 -15.49 1.80 -6.00
CA ARG A 85 -16.88 2.07 -5.59
C ARG A 85 -17.10 3.53 -5.20
N THR A 86 -16.39 4.44 -5.86
CA THR A 86 -16.51 5.90 -5.70
C THR A 86 -16.87 6.54 -7.04
N GLU A 87 -17.22 7.83 -7.02
CA GLU A 87 -17.53 8.58 -8.24
C GLU A 87 -16.33 8.70 -9.20
N ILE A 88 -15.10 8.73 -8.64
CA ILE A 88 -13.86 8.91 -9.41
C ILE A 88 -13.15 7.60 -9.73
N SER A 89 -13.45 6.52 -9.03
CA SER A 89 -12.85 5.19 -9.24
C SER A 89 -13.85 4.08 -8.97
N ARG A 90 -14.05 3.21 -9.94
CA ARG A 90 -14.80 1.97 -9.74
C ARG A 90 -13.97 0.82 -9.15
N GLY A 91 -12.65 0.97 -9.13
CA GLY A 91 -11.70 -0.04 -8.70
C GLY A 91 -11.04 -0.75 -9.86
N VAL A 92 -10.44 -1.90 -9.60
CA VAL A 92 -9.72 -2.72 -10.57
C VAL A 92 -10.17 -4.18 -10.51
N ARG A 93 -10.04 -4.90 -11.63
CA ARG A 93 -10.15 -6.36 -11.70
C ARG A 93 -8.85 -7.01 -11.23
N THR A 94 -8.86 -8.29 -10.93
CA THR A 94 -7.64 -8.99 -10.47
C THR A 94 -6.51 -8.95 -11.49
N ARG A 95 -6.82 -8.99 -12.79
CA ARG A 95 -5.82 -8.85 -13.86
C ARG A 95 -5.16 -7.48 -13.84
N GLU A 96 -5.94 -6.42 -13.73
CA GLU A 96 -5.42 -5.04 -13.66
C GLU A 96 -4.60 -4.82 -12.38
N LEU A 97 -5.02 -5.43 -11.25
CA LEU A 97 -4.25 -5.44 -10.02
C LEU A 97 -2.88 -6.11 -10.22
N ALA A 98 -2.84 -7.23 -10.94
CA ALA A 98 -1.60 -7.93 -11.26
C ALA A 98 -0.67 -7.07 -12.14
N ASP A 99 -1.22 -6.40 -13.15
CA ASP A 99 -0.43 -5.48 -14.00
C ASP A 99 0.15 -4.32 -13.19
N LEU A 100 -0.61 -3.76 -12.24
CA LEU A 100 -0.13 -2.71 -11.33
C LEU A 100 0.99 -3.22 -10.40
N MET A 101 0.84 -4.42 -9.84
CA MET A 101 1.86 -5.04 -9.00
C MET A 101 3.15 -5.30 -9.79
N ARG A 102 3.03 -5.80 -11.01
CA ARG A 102 4.17 -6.00 -11.92
C ARG A 102 4.86 -4.68 -12.26
N TYR A 103 4.09 -3.64 -12.57
CA TYR A 103 4.61 -2.29 -12.81
C TYR A 103 5.36 -1.73 -11.58
N ALA A 104 4.87 -2.01 -10.37
CA ALA A 104 5.54 -1.65 -9.12
C ALA A 104 6.80 -2.49 -8.83
N GLY A 105 7.11 -3.49 -9.66
CA GLY A 105 8.32 -4.31 -9.56
C GLY A 105 8.16 -5.61 -8.77
N ALA A 106 6.92 -6.07 -8.58
CA ALA A 106 6.67 -7.38 -7.97
C ALA A 106 6.99 -8.51 -8.95
N ASP A 107 7.57 -9.58 -8.43
CA ASP A 107 7.79 -10.86 -9.10
C ASP A 107 6.71 -11.87 -8.69
N GLU A 108 6.33 -11.82 -7.42
CA GLU A 108 5.26 -12.59 -6.83
C GLU A 108 4.23 -11.66 -6.20
N ALA A 109 2.94 -11.94 -6.38
CA ALA A 109 1.88 -11.16 -5.73
C ALA A 109 0.62 -11.96 -5.46
N LEU A 110 -0.02 -11.61 -4.36
CA LEU A 110 -1.24 -12.22 -3.84
C LEU A 110 -2.31 -11.14 -3.67
N ASN A 111 -3.52 -11.41 -4.15
CA ASN A 111 -4.69 -10.58 -3.84
C ASN A 111 -5.17 -10.91 -2.42
N LEU A 112 -5.37 -9.88 -1.61
CA LEU A 112 -5.91 -9.98 -0.24
C LEU A 112 -7.42 -9.68 -0.22
N ASP A 113 -8.01 -9.60 0.98
CA ASP A 113 -9.37 -9.10 1.12
C ASP A 113 -9.46 -7.66 0.58
N GLY A 114 -10.57 -7.38 -0.08
CA GLY A 114 -10.81 -6.16 -0.82
C GLY A 114 -12.07 -5.41 -0.37
N GLY A 115 -12.61 -4.60 -1.26
CA GLY A 115 -13.84 -3.88 -0.99
C GLY A 115 -13.72 -2.91 0.19
N GLY A 116 -14.61 -3.02 1.16
CA GLY A 116 -14.61 -2.20 2.37
C GLY A 116 -13.43 -2.44 3.31
N SER A 117 -12.69 -3.56 3.16
CA SER A 117 -11.49 -3.88 3.93
C SER A 117 -10.23 -3.22 3.38
N SER A 118 -10.27 -2.74 2.12
CA SER A 118 -9.10 -2.09 1.51
C SER A 118 -8.76 -0.79 2.23
N THR A 119 -7.70 -0.83 3.03
CA THR A 119 -7.20 0.34 3.78
C THR A 119 -5.69 0.32 3.81
N LEU A 120 -5.07 1.44 3.44
CA LEU A 120 -3.64 1.69 3.58
C LEU A 120 -3.43 2.77 4.63
N TYR A 121 -2.65 2.46 5.63
CA TYR A 121 -2.34 3.37 6.73
C TYR A 121 -0.84 3.55 6.88
N THR A 122 -0.41 4.75 7.17
CA THR A 122 0.98 5.06 7.57
C THR A 122 0.98 5.82 8.89
N SER A 123 1.95 5.57 9.76
CA SER A 123 2.00 6.13 11.12
C SER A 123 1.98 7.66 11.17
N MET A 124 2.63 8.33 10.21
CA MET A 124 2.75 9.80 10.19
C MET A 124 1.60 10.50 9.45
N LEU A 125 0.97 9.82 8.49
CA LEU A 125 0.02 10.44 7.58
C LEU A 125 -1.40 9.88 7.70
N GLY A 126 -1.59 8.88 8.58
CA GLY A 126 -2.90 8.23 8.75
C GLY A 126 -3.30 7.38 7.54
N VAL A 127 -4.59 7.33 7.26
CA VAL A 127 -5.16 6.60 6.12
C VAL A 127 -4.79 7.29 4.81
N ARG A 128 -4.23 6.53 3.87
CA ARG A 128 -3.67 7.03 2.61
C ARG A 128 -4.56 6.79 1.38
N ASN A 129 -5.61 6.02 1.53
CA ASN A 129 -6.60 5.76 0.49
C ASN A 129 -7.99 6.26 0.91
N TYR A 130 -8.98 6.14 0.03
CA TYR A 130 -10.38 6.46 0.34
C TYR A 130 -11.18 5.16 0.51
N PRO A 131 -11.35 4.66 1.75
CA PRO A 131 -12.12 3.44 2.00
C PRO A 131 -13.52 3.50 1.41
N SER A 132 -13.97 2.44 0.75
CA SER A 132 -15.24 2.42 -0.01
C SER A 132 -16.51 2.56 0.84
N SER A 133 -16.38 2.53 2.16
CA SER A 133 -17.46 2.82 3.11
C SER A 133 -17.56 4.32 3.40
N LYS A 134 -17.65 5.14 2.35
CA LYS A 134 -17.74 6.64 2.42
C LYS A 134 -16.53 7.27 3.14
N GLY A 135 -15.33 6.75 2.88
CA GLY A 135 -14.09 7.24 3.50
C GLY A 135 -13.87 6.73 4.93
N VAL A 136 -14.75 5.91 5.47
CA VAL A 136 -14.62 5.37 6.84
C VAL A 136 -14.02 3.96 6.78
N GLN A 137 -13.00 3.72 7.60
CA GLN A 137 -12.40 2.39 7.76
C GLN A 137 -13.42 1.40 8.30
N ARG A 138 -13.48 0.22 7.67
CA ARG A 138 -14.23 -0.92 8.20
C ARG A 138 -13.39 -1.61 9.28
N LYS A 139 -14.03 -2.10 10.34
CA LYS A 139 -13.38 -2.99 11.30
C LYS A 139 -13.02 -4.30 10.60
N VAL A 140 -11.78 -4.72 10.70
CA VAL A 140 -11.23 -5.97 10.19
C VAL A 140 -10.61 -6.76 11.35
N GLY A 141 -10.46 -8.07 11.18
CA GLY A 141 -9.93 -8.95 12.22
C GLY A 141 -8.41 -8.87 12.34
N ASP A 142 -7.72 -8.56 11.23
CA ASP A 142 -6.28 -8.56 11.11
C ASP A 142 -5.79 -7.55 10.08
N GLY A 143 -4.47 -7.43 9.95
CA GLY A 143 -3.80 -6.59 8.95
C GLY A 143 -2.33 -6.97 8.81
N VAL A 144 -1.75 -6.60 7.68
CA VAL A 144 -0.30 -6.73 7.46
C VAL A 144 0.38 -5.42 7.83
N PHE A 145 1.37 -5.50 8.70
CA PHE A 145 2.12 -4.35 9.19
C PHE A 145 3.59 -4.47 8.81
N VAL A 146 4.17 -3.38 8.34
CA VAL A 146 5.63 -3.23 8.19
C VAL A 146 6.11 -2.33 9.31
N VAL A 147 6.97 -2.85 10.15
CA VAL A 147 7.54 -2.12 11.29
C VAL A 147 9.03 -1.94 11.05
N SER A 148 9.49 -0.69 11.08
CA SER A 148 10.91 -0.40 10.96
C SER A 148 11.64 -0.79 12.24
N THR A 149 12.72 -1.54 12.09
CA THR A 149 13.69 -1.84 13.16
C THR A 149 14.91 -0.92 13.13
N ALA A 150 14.91 0.09 12.24
CA ALA A 150 15.98 1.07 12.14
C ALA A 150 16.07 1.90 13.43
N PRO A 151 17.27 2.33 13.84
CA PRO A 151 17.45 3.21 14.97
C PRO A 151 16.63 4.50 14.83
N ALA A 152 16.07 4.99 15.92
CA ALA A 152 15.39 6.29 15.92
C ALA A 152 16.38 7.40 15.53
N SER A 153 15.99 8.24 14.58
CA SER A 153 16.79 9.38 14.15
C SER A 153 15.86 10.53 13.76
N SER A 154 16.12 11.69 14.32
CA SER A 154 15.44 12.95 13.96
C SER A 154 16.19 13.76 12.90
N PHE A 155 17.36 13.27 12.45
CA PHE A 155 18.15 13.94 11.43
C PHE A 155 17.56 13.69 10.05
N VAL A 156 17.28 14.77 9.30
CA VAL A 156 16.78 14.69 7.92
C VAL A 156 17.94 14.34 7.00
N GLY A 157 17.86 13.16 6.39
CA GLY A 157 18.82 12.67 5.40
C GLY A 157 18.35 12.81 3.96
N GLY A 158 17.07 13.11 3.74
CA GLY A 158 16.49 13.34 2.41
C GLY A 158 15.14 14.05 2.49
N ILE A 159 14.75 14.65 1.37
CA ILE A 159 13.45 15.32 1.21
C ILE A 159 12.76 14.83 -0.05
N ASP A 160 11.43 14.89 -0.08
CA ASP A 160 10.63 14.58 -1.26
C ASP A 160 9.31 15.36 -1.23
N PHE A 161 8.65 15.51 -2.36
CA PHE A 161 7.32 16.10 -2.41
C PHE A 161 6.26 15.19 -1.78
N ALA A 162 5.37 15.77 -1.00
CA ALA A 162 4.25 15.05 -0.37
C ALA A 162 3.31 14.42 -1.40
N THR A 163 3.08 15.14 -2.49
CA THR A 163 2.31 14.70 -3.65
C THR A 163 3.03 15.12 -4.91
N PRO A 164 3.18 14.23 -5.89
CA PRO A 164 3.74 14.62 -7.17
C PRO A 164 2.85 15.69 -7.81
N PRO A 165 3.42 16.70 -8.44
CA PRO A 165 2.66 17.66 -9.20
C PRO A 165 1.93 16.96 -10.34
N HIS A 166 0.72 17.40 -10.56
CA HIS A 166 -0.13 16.99 -11.66
C HIS A 166 -0.33 18.20 -12.59
N VAL A 167 -1.37 18.28 -13.34
CA VAL A 167 -1.61 19.37 -14.28
C VAL A 167 -1.79 20.69 -13.52
N ILE A 168 -0.98 21.70 -13.90
CA ILE A 168 -1.04 23.06 -13.39
C ILE A 168 -1.36 23.96 -14.59
N SER A 169 -2.34 24.85 -14.44
CA SER A 169 -2.75 25.77 -15.50
C SER A 169 -1.76 26.93 -15.65
N LYS A 170 -1.62 27.47 -16.86
CA LYS A 170 -0.77 28.66 -17.07
C LYS A 170 -1.24 29.83 -16.21
N GLY A 171 -0.33 30.45 -15.49
CA GLY A 171 -0.57 31.53 -14.54
C GLY A 171 -0.91 31.05 -13.12
N GLU A 172 -1.08 29.75 -12.93
CA GLU A 172 -1.34 29.16 -11.61
C GLU A 172 -0.04 29.03 -10.80
N GLU A 173 -0.18 29.22 -9.49
CA GLU A 173 0.90 29.10 -8.53
C GLU A 173 0.83 27.76 -7.81
N TYR A 174 1.97 27.13 -7.61
CA TYR A 174 2.10 25.88 -6.89
C TYR A 174 3.19 25.95 -5.83
N SER A 175 2.82 25.76 -4.58
CA SER A 175 3.74 25.67 -3.45
C SER A 175 3.68 24.25 -2.91
N PRO A 176 4.68 23.40 -3.20
CA PRO A 176 4.65 22.01 -2.78
C PRO A 176 4.79 21.86 -1.26
N THR A 177 4.05 20.93 -0.68
CA THR A 177 4.39 20.39 0.64
C THR A 177 5.57 19.44 0.49
N VAL A 178 6.60 19.63 1.31
CA VAL A 178 7.83 18.83 1.28
C VAL A 178 7.94 18.03 2.56
N TYR A 179 8.21 16.74 2.42
CA TYR A 179 8.44 15.81 3.50
C TYR A 179 9.93 15.60 3.74
N GLY A 180 10.30 15.41 5.02
CA GLY A 180 11.63 15.06 5.44
C GLY A 180 11.72 13.60 5.88
N TYR A 181 12.72 12.89 5.36
CA TYR A 181 13.01 11.51 5.67
C TYR A 181 14.37 11.39 6.35
N ASN A 182 14.51 10.46 7.29
CA ASN A 182 15.81 10.16 7.85
C ASN A 182 16.68 9.31 6.89
N ALA A 183 17.91 9.01 7.29
CA ALA A 183 18.85 8.20 6.49
C ALA A 183 18.36 6.77 6.19
N TYR A 184 17.34 6.30 6.91
CA TYR A 184 16.71 4.99 6.72
C TYR A 184 15.43 5.04 5.89
N GLY A 185 15.10 6.22 5.32
CA GLY A 185 13.89 6.42 4.52
C GLY A 185 12.60 6.53 5.33
N LEU A 186 12.68 6.67 6.67
CA LEU A 186 11.51 6.88 7.50
C LEU A 186 11.09 8.36 7.45
N LEU A 187 9.82 8.60 7.23
CA LEU A 187 9.22 9.92 7.29
C LEU A 187 9.30 10.45 8.73
N ILE A 188 9.94 11.58 8.93
CA ILE A 188 10.15 12.22 10.24
C ILE A 188 9.64 13.66 10.31
N ASN A 189 9.36 14.29 9.19
CA ASN A 189 8.81 15.63 9.11
C ASN A 189 7.84 15.75 7.94
N THR A 190 6.62 16.17 8.21
CA THR A 190 5.54 16.33 7.22
C THR A 190 5.40 17.75 6.69
N GLU A 191 6.17 18.71 7.23
CA GLU A 191 6.11 20.12 6.88
C GLU A 191 7.51 20.74 6.93
N MET A 192 8.37 20.33 5.98
CA MET A 192 9.68 20.94 5.84
C MET A 192 9.55 22.41 5.47
N SER A 193 10.31 23.27 6.16
CA SER A 193 10.35 24.71 5.89
C SER A 193 11.68 25.19 5.30
N ASN A 194 12.75 24.44 5.51
CA ASN A 194 14.09 24.78 5.03
C ASN A 194 14.42 24.02 3.75
N TYR A 195 13.87 24.47 2.64
CA TYR A 195 14.15 23.95 1.30
C TYR A 195 14.01 25.07 0.26
N THR A 196 14.56 24.84 -0.92
CA THR A 196 14.31 25.60 -2.13
C THR A 196 13.98 24.64 -3.27
N ILE A 197 13.13 25.09 -4.19
CA ILE A 197 12.82 24.36 -5.42
C ILE A 197 13.54 25.01 -6.61
N THR A 198 13.76 24.21 -7.62
CA THR A 198 14.20 24.66 -8.95
C THR A 198 13.20 24.10 -9.98
N CYS A 199 13.12 24.71 -11.13
CA CYS A 199 12.22 24.22 -12.18
C CYS A 199 12.90 24.30 -13.56
N ASP A 200 12.33 23.56 -14.50
CA ASP A 200 12.62 23.73 -15.92
C ASP A 200 12.05 25.08 -16.40
N GLU A 201 12.91 25.99 -16.85
CA GLU A 201 12.52 27.33 -17.29
C GLU A 201 11.51 27.33 -18.44
N ARG A 202 11.38 26.24 -19.18
CA ARG A 202 10.40 26.11 -20.26
C ARG A 202 8.96 26.03 -19.76
N ILE A 203 8.74 25.60 -18.51
CA ILE A 203 7.40 25.42 -17.95
C ILE A 203 7.00 26.53 -16.98
N GLY A 204 7.96 27.34 -16.52
CA GLY A 204 7.68 28.43 -15.60
C GLY A 204 8.92 28.92 -14.85
N TYR A 205 8.69 29.56 -13.72
CA TYR A 205 9.77 30.09 -12.88
C TYR A 205 9.44 29.93 -11.39
N VAL A 206 10.48 29.97 -10.55
CA VAL A 206 10.34 29.97 -9.10
C VAL A 206 10.39 31.43 -8.61
N LYS A 207 9.44 31.79 -7.74
CA LYS A 207 9.42 33.11 -7.10
C LYS A 207 10.64 33.34 -6.22
N ALA A 208 10.84 34.61 -5.81
CA ALA A 208 11.94 35.02 -4.94
C ALA A 208 11.93 34.36 -3.55
N ASP A 209 10.81 33.79 -3.13
CA ASP A 209 10.70 32.99 -1.90
C ASP A 209 11.42 31.64 -1.98
N GLY A 210 11.81 31.21 -3.18
CA GLY A 210 12.46 29.93 -3.45
C GLY A 210 11.56 28.71 -3.27
N LYS A 211 10.24 28.89 -3.12
CA LYS A 211 9.30 27.81 -2.74
C LYS A 211 8.05 27.77 -3.59
N THR A 212 7.71 28.82 -4.29
CA THR A 212 6.51 28.92 -5.13
C THR A 212 6.89 28.87 -6.59
N PHE A 213 6.42 27.84 -7.28
CA PHE A 213 6.49 27.72 -8.74
C PHE A 213 5.31 28.47 -9.38
N VAL A 214 5.56 29.17 -10.47
CA VAL A 214 4.55 29.81 -11.31
C VAL A 214 4.60 29.18 -12.70
N ALA A 215 3.49 28.61 -13.14
CA ALA A 215 3.39 28.04 -14.48
C ALA A 215 3.26 29.15 -15.53
N ASP A 216 4.23 29.33 -16.42
CA ASP A 216 4.20 30.32 -17.50
C ASP A 216 4.38 29.70 -18.89
N GLY A 217 4.89 28.48 -18.97
CA GLY A 217 5.04 27.70 -20.19
C GLY A 217 4.00 26.60 -20.35
N ILE A 218 4.02 25.96 -21.52
CA ILE A 218 3.18 24.78 -21.81
C ILE A 218 4.10 23.60 -22.11
N GLY A 219 3.84 22.45 -21.48
CA GLY A 219 4.58 21.22 -21.72
C GLY A 219 4.82 20.39 -20.47
N LEU A 220 5.69 19.39 -20.60
CA LEU A 220 6.17 18.58 -19.49
C LEU A 220 7.53 19.12 -19.02
N GLY A 221 7.70 19.26 -17.73
CA GLY A 221 8.95 19.68 -17.11
C GLY A 221 9.06 19.16 -15.68
N LYS A 222 10.18 19.45 -15.04
CA LYS A 222 10.45 19.07 -13.64
C LYS A 222 10.47 20.32 -12.76
N ILE A 223 10.01 20.13 -11.55
CA ILE A 223 10.19 21.05 -10.42
C ILE A 223 11.06 20.36 -9.41
#